data_67691b8768d207dd1b65dca2a8a2e3cc
#
_entry.id   67691b8768d207dd1b65dca2a8a2e3cc
#
_cell.length_a   1.000
_cell.length_b   1.000
_cell.length_c   1.000
_cell.angle_alpha   90.00
_cell.angle_beta   90.00
_cell.angle_gamma   90.00
#
_symmetry.space_group_name_H-M   'P 1'
#
loop_
_entity.id
_entity.type
_entity.pdbx_description
1 polymer ?
#
loop_
_entity_poly.entity_id
_entity_poly.type
_entity_poly.pdbx_seq_one_letter_code
_entity_poly.pdbx_strand_id
1 'polypeptide(L)'
;MFFRFICLVFLTTSVFASSHTFEDFLVQIRQMATEQGVSKATIDKAFFQLSPRPEALKEDTEQPEFNQNFWSYVNKRVTQTRLNNGYDTLKQNSSLLNKTTQQYGVPAYVLVSFLGIESNYGYHTGSHNLVQSLATLAYDRRRSNFFTRELIELLKLIDKNKIPLDAKGSWAGAMGAVQFMPTSVQAYGVDANKDGKIDLWNDKQDIYASAANFLKKNGWAKGEKWGREASIPKNFDYKQTGLGIKKSVNDWAKLGVLRANRNRLPNSNMKASLIVPMGHRGPAFLVYRNFDVIMDW
;
A
#
# COMPACT_ATOMS: atom_id res chain seq x y z
N MET A 1 -17.13 -34.84 -73.43
CA MET A 1 -17.53 -34.53 -72.10
C MET A 1 -16.22 -34.33 -71.25
N PHE A 2 -15.71 -33.06 -71.18
CA PHE A 2 -14.41 -32.76 -70.57
C PHE A 2 -14.61 -32.33 -69.14
N PHE A 3 -14.10 -33.11 -68.16
CA PHE A 3 -14.04 -32.76 -66.75
C PHE A 3 -12.80 -31.94 -66.49
N ARG A 4 -12.95 -30.65 -66.16
CA ARG A 4 -11.84 -29.78 -65.67
C ARG A 4 -11.73 -29.97 -64.15
N PHE A 5 -10.59 -30.50 -63.70
CA PHE A 5 -10.17 -30.50 -62.32
C PHE A 5 -9.66 -29.10 -61.95
N ILE A 6 -10.33 -28.40 -61.04
CA ILE A 6 -9.83 -27.16 -60.43
C ILE A 6 -9.09 -27.58 -59.17
N CYS A 7 -7.75 -27.45 -59.17
CA CYS A 7 -6.94 -27.56 -57.98
C CYS A 7 -7.09 -26.27 -57.15
N LEU A 8 -7.79 -26.35 -56.03
CA LEU A 8 -7.79 -25.28 -55.02
C LEU A 8 -6.52 -25.39 -54.19
N VAL A 9 -5.58 -24.45 -54.39
CA VAL A 9 -4.43 -24.28 -53.53
C VAL A 9 -4.86 -23.52 -52.27
N PHE A 10 -4.94 -24.21 -51.13
CA PHE A 10 -5.11 -23.59 -49.84
C PHE A 10 -3.76 -22.97 -49.43
N LEU A 11 -3.64 -21.64 -49.55
CA LEU A 11 -2.60 -20.88 -48.91
C LEU A 11 -2.90 -20.80 -47.42
N THR A 12 -2.27 -21.65 -46.63
CA THR A 12 -2.27 -21.54 -45.16
C THR A 12 -1.36 -20.36 -44.78
N THR A 13 -1.95 -19.19 -44.58
CA THR A 13 -1.26 -18.10 -43.92
C THR A 13 -1.05 -18.50 -42.45
N SER A 14 0.16 -18.94 -42.14
CA SER A 14 0.60 -19.08 -40.74
C SER A 14 0.60 -17.70 -40.10
N VAL A 15 -0.43 -17.40 -39.34
CA VAL A 15 -0.40 -16.25 -38.42
C VAL A 15 0.61 -16.60 -37.35
N PHE A 16 1.85 -16.17 -37.51
CA PHE A 16 2.82 -16.12 -36.44
C PHE A 16 2.25 -15.16 -35.41
N ALA A 17 1.69 -15.70 -34.33
CA ALA A 17 1.46 -14.93 -33.12
C ALA A 17 2.85 -14.40 -32.69
N SER A 18 3.11 -13.12 -32.93
CA SER A 18 4.30 -12.43 -32.46
C SER A 18 4.34 -12.60 -30.94
N SER A 19 5.25 -13.42 -30.44
CA SER A 19 5.52 -13.50 -29.01
C SER A 19 6.05 -12.13 -28.61
N HIS A 20 5.25 -11.37 -27.87
CA HIS A 20 5.67 -10.07 -27.34
C HIS A 20 6.85 -10.32 -26.40
N THR A 21 8.04 -9.92 -26.83
CA THR A 21 9.26 -10.07 -26.03
C THR A 21 9.32 -8.97 -24.95
N PHE A 22 10.14 -9.17 -23.93
CA PHE A 22 10.38 -8.12 -22.92
C PHE A 22 10.98 -6.85 -23.56
N GLU A 23 11.80 -6.99 -24.59
CA GLU A 23 12.34 -5.86 -25.35
C GLU A 23 11.24 -5.07 -26.08
N ASP A 24 10.31 -5.75 -26.75
CA ASP A 24 9.16 -5.08 -27.39
C ASP A 24 8.31 -4.34 -26.38
N PHE A 25 8.12 -4.92 -25.20
CA PHE A 25 7.44 -4.26 -24.08
C PHE A 25 8.22 -3.01 -23.63
N LEU A 26 9.53 -3.08 -23.45
CA LEU A 26 10.34 -1.92 -23.05
C LEU A 26 10.30 -0.79 -24.11
N VAL A 27 10.20 -1.10 -25.41
CA VAL A 27 9.99 -0.09 -26.46
C VAL A 27 8.68 0.68 -26.21
N GLN A 28 7.60 -0.02 -25.90
CA GLN A 28 6.30 0.61 -25.59
C GLN A 28 6.40 1.48 -24.31
N ILE A 29 7.04 0.98 -23.27
CA ILE A 29 7.22 1.76 -22.03
C ILE A 29 8.09 3.00 -22.26
N ARG A 30 9.13 2.92 -23.09
CA ARG A 30 9.94 4.10 -23.48
C ARG A 30 9.08 5.18 -24.12
N GLN A 31 8.22 4.80 -25.04
CA GLN A 31 7.29 5.74 -25.68
C GLN A 31 6.36 6.37 -24.65
N MET A 32 5.67 5.56 -23.85
CA MET A 32 4.73 6.04 -22.82
C MET A 32 5.40 6.97 -21.80
N ALA A 33 6.60 6.63 -21.34
CA ALA A 33 7.36 7.45 -20.40
C ALA A 33 7.76 8.81 -21.03
N THR A 34 8.18 8.81 -22.29
CA THR A 34 8.52 10.03 -23.05
C THR A 34 7.28 10.93 -23.22
N GLU A 35 6.13 10.36 -23.61
CA GLU A 35 4.86 11.07 -23.74
C GLU A 35 4.40 11.69 -22.40
N GLN A 36 4.80 11.09 -21.28
CA GLN A 36 4.52 11.60 -19.94
C GLN A 36 5.64 12.49 -19.36
N GLY A 37 6.59 12.92 -20.20
CA GLY A 37 7.59 13.93 -19.89
C GLY A 37 8.84 13.43 -19.17
N VAL A 38 9.11 12.11 -19.16
CA VAL A 38 10.38 11.57 -18.66
C VAL A 38 11.48 11.79 -19.70
N SER A 39 12.63 12.29 -19.28
CA SER A 39 13.75 12.55 -20.17
C SER A 39 14.32 11.25 -20.78
N LYS A 40 14.76 11.35 -22.03
CA LYS A 40 15.45 10.24 -22.73
C LYS A 40 16.63 9.72 -21.93
N ALA A 41 17.39 10.61 -21.30
CA ALA A 41 18.57 10.26 -20.51
C ALA A 41 18.22 9.36 -19.30
N THR A 42 17.12 9.65 -18.60
CA THR A 42 16.62 8.81 -17.50
C THR A 42 16.13 7.46 -18.00
N ILE A 43 15.35 7.44 -19.08
CA ILE A 43 14.82 6.22 -19.67
C ILE A 43 15.97 5.30 -20.14
N ASP A 44 16.96 5.84 -20.83
CA ASP A 44 18.10 5.06 -21.34
C ASP A 44 18.93 4.46 -20.18
N LYS A 45 19.16 5.22 -19.12
CA LYS A 45 19.87 4.71 -17.92
C LYS A 45 19.05 3.66 -17.19
N ALA A 46 17.74 3.88 -17.01
CA ALA A 46 16.86 2.98 -16.28
C ALA A 46 16.70 1.61 -16.96
N PHE A 47 16.72 1.59 -18.29
CA PHE A 47 16.53 0.37 -19.09
C PHE A 47 17.82 -0.17 -19.70
N PHE A 48 18.97 0.35 -19.27
CA PHE A 48 20.25 -0.16 -19.70
C PHE A 48 20.46 -1.60 -19.20
N GLN A 49 20.61 -2.55 -20.12
CA GLN A 49 20.76 -3.98 -19.82
C GLN A 49 19.70 -4.54 -18.85
N LEU A 50 18.49 -3.95 -18.85
CA LEU A 50 17.41 -4.40 -18.01
C LEU A 50 16.87 -5.75 -18.49
N SER A 51 16.86 -6.74 -17.61
CA SER A 51 16.30 -8.06 -17.86
C SER A 51 15.16 -8.33 -16.86
N PRO A 52 14.17 -9.15 -17.22
CA PRO A 52 13.10 -9.50 -16.28
C PRO A 52 13.64 -10.37 -15.13
N ARG A 53 12.98 -10.29 -13.98
CA ARG A 53 13.24 -11.11 -12.79
C ARG A 53 12.08 -12.08 -12.56
N PRO A 54 12.13 -13.30 -13.11
CA PRO A 54 11.01 -14.25 -13.04
C PRO A 54 10.54 -14.59 -11.61
N GLU A 55 11.44 -14.50 -10.62
CA GLU A 55 11.13 -14.74 -9.21
C GLU A 55 10.06 -13.77 -8.68
N ALA A 56 10.02 -12.52 -9.20
CA ALA A 56 8.99 -11.54 -8.81
C ALA A 56 7.57 -12.00 -9.16
N LEU A 57 7.41 -12.74 -10.26
CA LEU A 57 6.12 -13.30 -10.67
C LEU A 57 5.66 -14.42 -9.72
N LYS A 58 6.59 -15.21 -9.21
CA LYS A 58 6.31 -16.25 -8.23
C LYS A 58 5.91 -15.63 -6.89
N GLU A 59 6.64 -14.64 -6.42
CA GLU A 59 6.34 -13.90 -5.19
C GLU A 59 4.95 -13.23 -5.25
N ASP A 60 4.52 -12.74 -6.43
CA ASP A 60 3.18 -12.15 -6.63
C ASP A 60 2.03 -13.19 -6.59
N THR A 61 2.31 -14.46 -6.87
CA THR A 61 1.31 -15.53 -6.81
C THR A 61 1.20 -16.19 -5.43
N GLU A 62 2.29 -16.22 -4.67
CA GLU A 62 2.39 -16.88 -3.38
C GLU A 62 2.25 -15.84 -2.24
N GLN A 63 1.04 -15.29 -2.01
CA GLN A 63 0.77 -14.37 -0.91
C GLN A 63 0.14 -15.12 0.28
N PRO A 64 0.93 -15.53 1.29
CA PRO A 64 0.44 -16.37 2.40
C PRO A 64 -0.49 -15.63 3.38
N GLU A 65 -0.59 -14.31 3.30
CA GLU A 65 -1.39 -13.48 4.19
C GLU A 65 -2.89 -13.79 4.10
N PHE A 66 -3.40 -14.21 2.96
CA PHE A 66 -4.82 -14.46 2.73
C PHE A 66 -5.35 -15.77 3.35
N ASN A 67 -4.46 -16.63 3.87
CA ASN A 67 -4.81 -17.95 4.42
C ASN A 67 -4.79 -18.02 5.96
N GLN A 68 -4.72 -16.88 6.66
CA GLN A 68 -4.60 -16.85 8.13
C GLN A 68 -5.90 -16.35 8.78
N ASN A 69 -6.25 -16.93 9.95
CA ASN A 69 -7.30 -16.35 10.78
C ASN A 69 -6.80 -15.09 11.50
N PHE A 70 -7.73 -14.25 11.96
CA PHE A 70 -7.45 -12.96 12.60
C PHE A 70 -6.40 -13.06 13.72
N TRP A 71 -6.58 -13.98 14.69
CA TRP A 71 -5.65 -14.08 15.82
C TRP A 71 -4.28 -14.60 15.41
N SER A 72 -4.23 -15.55 14.48
CA SER A 72 -2.95 -16.04 13.92
C SER A 72 -2.18 -14.90 13.25
N TYR A 73 -2.87 -14.07 12.48
CA TYR A 73 -2.28 -12.88 11.85
C TYR A 73 -1.79 -11.87 12.88
N VAL A 74 -2.66 -11.47 13.82
CA VAL A 74 -2.33 -10.48 14.86
C VAL A 74 -1.14 -10.94 15.71
N ASN A 75 -1.17 -12.18 16.23
CA ASN A 75 -0.10 -12.70 17.10
C ASN A 75 1.25 -12.81 16.37
N LYS A 76 1.23 -13.10 15.06
CA LYS A 76 2.44 -13.15 14.24
C LYS A 76 3.00 -11.75 13.95
N ARG A 77 2.13 -10.75 13.78
CA ARG A 77 2.52 -9.36 13.43
C ARG A 77 2.79 -8.50 14.66
N VAL A 78 2.08 -8.70 15.77
CA VAL A 78 2.19 -7.90 16.99
C VAL A 78 2.89 -8.72 18.08
N THR A 79 4.21 -8.88 17.93
CA THR A 79 5.07 -9.58 18.90
C THR A 79 5.54 -8.61 20.00
N GLN A 80 5.91 -9.14 21.18
CA GLN A 80 6.47 -8.33 22.27
C GLN A 80 7.73 -7.57 21.83
N THR A 81 8.59 -8.20 21.04
CA THR A 81 9.78 -7.55 20.47
C THR A 81 9.41 -6.35 19.60
N ARG A 82 8.41 -6.51 18.71
CA ARG A 82 7.95 -5.39 17.88
C ARG A 82 7.34 -4.28 18.70
N LEU A 83 6.58 -4.58 19.75
CA LEU A 83 6.05 -3.58 20.67
C LEU A 83 7.17 -2.81 21.37
N ASN A 84 8.17 -3.49 21.90
CA ASN A 84 9.32 -2.87 22.55
C ASN A 84 10.06 -1.94 21.59
N ASN A 85 10.36 -2.40 20.37
CA ASN A 85 10.98 -1.57 19.32
C ASN A 85 10.12 -0.34 19.00
N GLY A 86 8.80 -0.46 19.01
CA GLY A 86 7.88 0.66 18.83
C GLY A 86 7.98 1.70 19.94
N TYR A 87 8.03 1.28 21.19
CA TYR A 87 8.22 2.18 22.33
C TYR A 87 9.59 2.88 22.26
N ASP A 88 10.64 2.15 21.91
CA ASP A 88 11.99 2.73 21.75
C ASP A 88 12.01 3.75 20.61
N THR A 89 11.37 3.43 19.49
CA THR A 89 11.24 4.35 18.34
C THR A 89 10.49 5.63 18.72
N LEU A 90 9.38 5.52 19.46
CA LEU A 90 8.63 6.66 19.99
C LEU A 90 9.51 7.55 20.89
N LYS A 91 10.26 6.94 21.79
CA LYS A 91 11.13 7.63 22.74
C LYS A 91 12.29 8.34 22.02
N GLN A 92 13.02 7.61 21.19
CA GLN A 92 14.20 8.12 20.48
C GLN A 92 13.88 9.24 19.49
N ASN A 93 12.68 9.24 18.90
CA ASN A 93 12.26 10.22 17.90
C ASN A 93 11.20 11.20 18.41
N SER A 94 11.01 11.31 19.74
CA SER A 94 9.90 12.04 20.36
C SER A 94 9.81 13.50 19.89
N SER A 95 10.92 14.22 19.81
CA SER A 95 10.94 15.62 19.33
C SER A 95 10.42 15.75 17.91
N LEU A 96 10.92 14.93 16.98
CA LEU A 96 10.53 14.95 15.58
C LEU A 96 9.06 14.51 15.41
N LEU A 97 8.66 13.44 16.08
CA LEU A 97 7.29 12.94 16.06
C LEU A 97 6.29 13.96 16.62
N ASN A 98 6.66 14.70 17.66
CA ASN A 98 5.81 15.77 18.20
C ASN A 98 5.64 16.92 17.19
N LYS A 99 6.70 17.35 16.51
CA LYS A 99 6.63 18.35 15.44
C LYS A 99 5.70 17.86 14.30
N THR A 100 5.88 16.61 13.86
CA THR A 100 5.05 15.99 12.82
C THR A 100 3.58 15.92 13.26
N THR A 101 3.32 15.49 14.50
CA THR A 101 1.95 15.45 15.06
C THR A 101 1.31 16.85 15.09
N GLN A 102 2.03 17.88 15.48
CA GLN A 102 1.54 19.27 15.48
C GLN A 102 1.18 19.73 14.06
N GLN A 103 2.03 19.45 13.09
CA GLN A 103 1.89 19.90 11.69
C GLN A 103 0.76 19.17 10.95
N TYR A 104 0.65 17.84 11.12
CA TYR A 104 -0.26 17.01 10.35
C TYR A 104 -1.52 16.59 11.12
N GLY A 105 -1.52 16.67 12.45
CA GLY A 105 -2.63 16.26 13.30
C GLY A 105 -2.71 14.74 13.54
N VAL A 106 -1.76 13.96 13.04
CA VAL A 106 -1.69 12.50 13.20
C VAL A 106 -0.86 12.17 14.45
N PRO A 107 -1.39 11.35 15.39
CA PRO A 107 -0.64 10.99 16.59
C PRO A 107 0.64 10.18 16.29
N ALA A 108 1.69 10.44 17.03
CA ALA A 108 3.00 9.77 16.89
C ALA A 108 2.89 8.23 16.89
N TYR A 109 2.07 7.67 17.80
CA TYR A 109 1.90 6.22 17.90
C TYR A 109 1.31 5.60 16.64
N VAL A 110 0.46 6.33 15.89
CA VAL A 110 -0.09 5.86 14.62
C VAL A 110 1.02 5.72 13.59
N LEU A 111 1.84 6.76 13.42
CA LEU A 111 2.96 6.76 12.47
C LEU A 111 3.96 5.64 12.76
N VAL A 112 4.33 5.48 14.04
CA VAL A 112 5.26 4.43 14.46
C VAL A 112 4.65 3.04 14.28
N SER A 113 3.32 2.87 14.46
CA SER A 113 2.65 1.59 14.21
C SER A 113 2.71 1.18 12.73
N PHE A 114 2.49 2.11 11.80
CA PHE A 114 2.67 1.85 10.37
C PHE A 114 4.09 1.37 10.08
N LEU A 115 5.11 2.12 10.50
CA LEU A 115 6.51 1.72 10.29
C LEU A 115 6.82 0.33 10.89
N GLY A 116 6.24 0.04 12.04
CA GLY A 116 6.41 -1.27 12.69
C GLY A 116 5.85 -2.42 11.86
N ILE A 117 4.70 -2.22 11.23
CA ILE A 117 4.03 -3.25 10.41
C ILE A 117 4.67 -3.35 9.03
N GLU A 118 4.92 -2.21 8.37
CA GLU A 118 5.40 -2.15 6.99
C GLU A 118 6.85 -2.63 6.83
N SER A 119 7.75 -2.16 7.68
CA SER A 119 9.18 -2.37 7.50
C SER A 119 9.95 -2.78 8.75
N ASN A 120 9.23 -3.14 9.84
CA ASN A 120 9.86 -3.31 11.14
C ASN A 120 10.73 -2.10 11.52
N TYR A 121 10.14 -0.90 11.47
CA TYR A 121 10.78 0.39 11.79
C TYR A 121 11.95 0.78 10.86
N GLY A 122 11.88 0.37 9.60
CA GLY A 122 12.90 0.66 8.60
C GLY A 122 13.99 -0.41 8.45
N TYR A 123 13.94 -1.50 9.23
CA TYR A 123 14.92 -2.59 9.09
C TYR A 123 14.70 -3.45 7.83
N HIS A 124 13.48 -3.51 7.30
CA HIS A 124 13.11 -4.34 6.15
C HIS A 124 12.42 -3.47 5.10
N THR A 125 13.20 -2.73 4.33
CA THR A 125 12.70 -1.84 3.27
C THR A 125 12.68 -2.48 1.88
N GLY A 126 13.12 -3.74 1.79
CA GLY A 126 13.29 -4.47 0.53
C GLY A 126 14.70 -4.33 -0.06
N SER A 127 15.09 -5.32 -0.88
CA SER A 127 16.42 -5.42 -1.46
C SER A 127 16.44 -5.48 -2.99
N HIS A 128 15.26 -5.43 -3.63
CA HIS A 128 15.10 -5.59 -5.08
C HIS A 128 15.21 -4.23 -5.78
N ASN A 129 15.87 -4.19 -6.94
CA ASN A 129 15.88 -2.98 -7.77
C ASN A 129 14.45 -2.64 -8.20
N LEU A 130 14.01 -1.43 -7.93
CA LEU A 130 12.62 -1.00 -8.16
C LEU A 130 12.24 -0.97 -9.63
N VAL A 131 13.14 -0.48 -10.50
CA VAL A 131 12.88 -0.43 -11.95
C VAL A 131 12.71 -1.84 -12.50
N GLN A 132 13.60 -2.76 -12.13
CA GLN A 132 13.55 -4.15 -12.57
C GLN A 132 12.29 -4.86 -12.07
N SER A 133 11.95 -4.70 -10.79
CA SER A 133 10.75 -5.31 -10.22
C SER A 133 9.49 -4.84 -10.92
N LEU A 134 9.31 -3.53 -11.05
CA LEU A 134 8.12 -2.96 -11.68
C LEU A 134 8.03 -3.26 -13.18
N ALA A 135 9.16 -3.23 -13.90
CA ALA A 135 9.18 -3.60 -15.32
C ALA A 135 8.80 -5.08 -15.53
N THR A 136 9.30 -5.97 -14.68
CA THR A 136 8.96 -7.40 -14.73
C THR A 136 7.47 -7.64 -14.49
N LEU A 137 6.91 -7.01 -13.45
CA LEU A 137 5.48 -7.15 -13.11
C LEU A 137 4.56 -6.45 -14.11
N ALA A 138 5.01 -5.35 -14.71
CA ALA A 138 4.29 -4.67 -15.79
C ALA A 138 4.25 -5.49 -17.08
N TYR A 139 5.30 -6.26 -17.35
CA TYR A 139 5.36 -7.17 -18.48
C TYR A 139 4.42 -8.37 -18.32
N ASP A 140 4.17 -8.83 -17.10
CA ASP A 140 3.16 -9.88 -16.81
C ASP A 140 1.74 -9.38 -17.08
N ARG A 141 0.96 -10.13 -17.85
CA ARG A 141 -0.38 -9.72 -18.31
C ARG A 141 -1.40 -9.51 -17.18
N ARG A 142 -1.22 -10.16 -16.03
CA ARG A 142 -2.22 -10.23 -14.97
C ARG A 142 -2.54 -8.87 -14.31
N ARG A 143 -1.53 -8.04 -14.07
CA ARG A 143 -1.66 -6.71 -13.43
C ARG A 143 -0.89 -5.63 -14.19
N SER A 144 -0.69 -5.83 -15.49
CA SER A 144 0.17 -4.99 -16.35
C SER A 144 -0.16 -3.50 -16.24
N ASN A 145 -1.42 -3.10 -16.34
CA ASN A 145 -1.82 -1.69 -16.29
C ASN A 145 -1.45 -1.01 -14.97
N PHE A 146 -1.60 -1.73 -13.83
CA PHE A 146 -1.23 -1.20 -12.53
C PHE A 146 0.29 -0.99 -12.45
N PHE A 147 1.08 -2.01 -12.73
CA PHE A 147 2.53 -1.93 -12.60
C PHE A 147 3.19 -1.04 -13.67
N THR A 148 2.59 -0.92 -14.86
CA THR A 148 3.01 0.06 -15.88
C THR A 148 2.89 1.48 -15.35
N ARG A 149 1.77 1.81 -14.71
CA ARG A 149 1.58 3.13 -14.09
C ARG A 149 2.61 3.37 -13.00
N GLU A 150 2.82 2.39 -12.11
CA GLU A 150 3.81 2.51 -11.04
C GLU A 150 5.24 2.69 -11.59
N LEU A 151 5.60 1.95 -12.65
CA LEU A 151 6.91 2.10 -13.31
C LEU A 151 7.11 3.51 -13.88
N ILE A 152 6.10 4.04 -14.56
CA ILE A 152 6.20 5.39 -15.14
C ILE A 152 6.30 6.46 -14.05
N GLU A 153 5.53 6.33 -12.96
CA GLU A 153 5.65 7.27 -11.84
C GLU A 153 7.01 7.17 -11.14
N LEU A 154 7.59 5.97 -11.04
CA LEU A 154 8.96 5.79 -10.55
C LEU A 154 9.97 6.52 -11.46
N LEU A 155 9.86 6.34 -12.77
CA LEU A 155 10.74 7.03 -13.74
C LEU A 155 10.64 8.55 -13.64
N LYS A 156 9.45 9.10 -13.43
CA LYS A 156 9.25 10.55 -13.18
C LYS A 156 9.92 11.03 -11.89
N LEU A 157 9.86 10.22 -10.81
CA LEU A 157 10.52 10.54 -9.55
C LEU A 157 12.04 10.53 -9.70
N ILE A 158 12.57 9.57 -10.45
CA ILE A 158 14.00 9.46 -10.78
C ILE A 158 14.44 10.65 -11.64
N ASP A 159 13.69 10.97 -12.69
CA ASP A 159 13.99 12.06 -13.62
C ASP A 159 14.05 13.43 -12.89
N LYS A 160 13.18 13.63 -11.91
CA LYS A 160 13.17 14.81 -11.03
C LYS A 160 14.21 14.73 -9.90
N ASN A 161 15.07 13.72 -9.88
CA ASN A 161 16.07 13.46 -8.86
C ASN A 161 15.49 13.36 -7.43
N LYS A 162 14.21 12.97 -7.30
CA LYS A 162 13.55 12.77 -6.01
C LYS A 162 13.89 11.42 -5.39
N ILE A 163 14.04 10.40 -6.24
CA ILE A 163 14.41 9.02 -5.88
C ILE A 163 15.64 8.63 -6.70
N PRO A 164 16.66 7.97 -6.13
CA PRO A 164 17.82 7.52 -6.89
C PRO A 164 17.47 6.38 -7.86
N LEU A 165 18.20 6.29 -8.98
CA LEU A 165 17.99 5.28 -10.03
C LEU A 165 18.17 3.84 -9.52
N ASP A 166 19.11 3.65 -8.61
CA ASP A 166 19.46 2.36 -8.01
C ASP A 166 18.66 2.03 -6.74
N ALA A 167 17.60 2.78 -6.48
CA ALA A 167 16.74 2.58 -5.32
C ALA A 167 16.21 1.15 -5.24
N LYS A 168 16.21 0.62 -4.01
CA LYS A 168 15.75 -0.74 -3.71
C LYS A 168 14.48 -0.69 -2.88
N GLY A 169 13.63 -1.70 -3.08
CA GLY A 169 12.38 -1.83 -2.35
C GLY A 169 11.89 -3.28 -2.29
N SER A 170 10.60 -3.46 -2.08
CA SER A 170 9.98 -4.78 -2.13
C SER A 170 10.00 -5.36 -3.55
N TRP A 171 9.73 -6.64 -3.66
CA TRP A 171 9.56 -7.32 -4.94
C TRP A 171 8.44 -6.69 -5.80
N ALA A 172 7.43 -6.10 -5.16
CA ALA A 172 6.29 -5.46 -5.82
C ALA A 172 6.48 -3.95 -6.07
N GLY A 173 7.65 -3.37 -5.76
CA GLY A 173 7.93 -1.96 -6.01
C GLY A 173 7.60 -1.00 -4.88
N ALA A 174 7.25 -1.50 -3.69
CA ALA A 174 7.04 -0.66 -2.51
C ALA A 174 8.37 -0.15 -1.93
N MET A 175 8.38 1.10 -1.47
CA MET A 175 9.59 1.88 -1.20
C MET A 175 9.74 2.29 0.26
N GLY A 176 10.93 2.07 0.78
CA GLY A 176 11.40 2.63 2.06
C GLY A 176 10.66 2.12 3.29
N ALA A 177 10.80 2.84 4.40
CA ALA A 177 10.23 2.46 5.69
C ALA A 177 8.69 2.45 5.74
N VAL A 178 8.06 3.22 4.87
CA VAL A 178 6.59 3.36 4.76
C VAL A 178 5.98 2.47 3.68
N GLN A 179 6.80 1.75 2.91
CA GLN A 179 6.38 0.85 1.82
C GLN A 179 5.40 1.51 0.82
N PHE A 180 5.66 2.77 0.47
CA PHE A 180 4.86 3.49 -0.53
C PHE A 180 5.14 2.99 -1.94
N MET A 181 4.08 2.82 -2.72
CA MET A 181 4.19 2.66 -4.16
C MET A 181 4.61 3.99 -4.82
N PRO A 182 5.22 3.99 -6.01
CA PRO A 182 5.63 5.22 -6.72
C PRO A 182 4.54 6.27 -6.83
N THR A 183 3.30 5.88 -7.17
CA THR A 183 2.15 6.79 -7.19
C THR A 183 1.88 7.41 -5.83
N SER A 184 2.05 6.65 -4.74
CA SER A 184 1.89 7.17 -3.38
C SER A 184 3.01 8.15 -3.02
N VAL A 185 4.26 7.91 -3.44
CA VAL A 185 5.36 8.87 -3.26
C VAL A 185 5.09 10.16 -4.02
N GLN A 186 4.64 10.06 -5.27
CA GLN A 186 4.27 11.24 -6.09
C GLN A 186 3.15 12.07 -5.45
N ALA A 187 2.15 11.41 -4.85
CA ALA A 187 0.99 12.07 -4.27
C ALA A 187 1.23 12.59 -2.84
N TYR A 188 1.99 11.86 -2.04
CA TYR A 188 2.07 12.05 -0.59
C TYR A 188 3.49 12.23 -0.05
N GLY A 189 4.53 11.92 -0.82
CA GLY A 189 5.92 12.08 -0.43
C GLY A 189 6.24 13.53 -0.06
N VAL A 190 7.04 13.70 0.98
CA VAL A 190 7.45 15.01 1.51
C VAL A 190 8.95 15.03 1.68
N ASP A 191 9.58 16.01 1.07
CA ASP A 191 10.96 16.44 1.30
C ASP A 191 10.94 17.42 2.51
N ALA A 192 11.02 16.87 3.70
CA ALA A 192 10.79 17.64 4.93
C ALA A 192 12.04 18.40 5.40
N ASN A 193 13.23 17.89 5.09
CA ASN A 193 14.52 18.55 5.35
C ASN A 193 14.91 19.57 4.26
N LYS A 194 14.19 19.57 3.09
CA LYS A 194 14.38 20.45 1.93
C LYS A 194 15.74 20.27 1.24
N ASP A 195 16.25 19.05 1.18
CA ASP A 195 17.50 18.73 0.47
C ASP A 195 17.27 18.43 -1.04
N GLY A 196 16.04 18.47 -1.49
CA GLY A 196 15.63 18.22 -2.88
C GLY A 196 15.20 16.79 -3.16
N LYS A 197 15.33 15.85 -2.21
CA LYS A 197 14.99 14.44 -2.33
C LYS A 197 13.79 14.06 -1.47
N ILE A 198 13.34 12.81 -1.62
CA ILE A 198 12.37 12.18 -0.72
C ILE A 198 12.99 10.86 -0.27
N ASP A 199 13.76 10.91 0.83
CA ASP A 199 14.45 9.73 1.36
C ASP A 199 13.56 8.98 2.35
N LEU A 200 12.85 7.98 1.83
CA LEU A 200 11.99 7.10 2.62
C LEU A 200 12.74 5.95 3.30
N TRP A 201 14.07 5.86 3.13
CA TRP A 201 14.90 4.80 3.71
C TRP A 201 15.66 5.25 4.95
N ASN A 202 16.27 6.42 4.91
CA ASN A 202 17.22 6.85 5.93
C ASN A 202 16.81 8.16 6.63
N ASP A 203 16.09 9.08 5.95
CA ASP A 203 15.69 10.34 6.55
C ASP A 203 14.36 10.21 7.30
N LYS A 204 14.45 10.25 8.63
CA LYS A 204 13.26 10.15 9.49
C LYS A 204 12.31 11.34 9.37
N GLN A 205 12.79 12.51 8.91
CA GLN A 205 11.93 13.67 8.69
C GLN A 205 11.00 13.40 7.49
N ASP A 206 11.56 12.92 6.38
CA ASP A 206 10.82 12.58 5.18
C ASP A 206 9.87 11.40 5.42
N ILE A 207 10.36 10.37 6.11
CA ILE A 207 9.57 9.17 6.46
C ILE A 207 8.31 9.55 7.25
N TYR A 208 8.46 10.26 8.39
CA TYR A 208 7.31 10.59 9.23
C TYR A 208 6.41 11.65 8.58
N ALA A 209 6.99 12.63 7.88
CA ALA A 209 6.22 13.63 7.18
C ALA A 209 5.39 13.03 6.05
N SER A 210 5.96 12.12 5.25
CA SER A 210 5.26 11.43 4.17
C SER A 210 4.11 10.56 4.68
N ALA A 211 4.36 9.76 5.72
CA ALA A 211 3.33 8.96 6.38
C ALA A 211 2.18 9.81 6.93
N ALA A 212 2.53 10.90 7.63
CA ALA A 212 1.53 11.81 8.19
C ALA A 212 0.76 12.57 7.11
N ASN A 213 1.43 12.97 6.02
CA ASN A 213 0.81 13.63 4.89
C ASN A 213 -0.19 12.74 4.16
N PHE A 214 0.13 11.44 3.98
CA PHE A 214 -0.80 10.44 3.46
C PHE A 214 -2.09 10.44 4.28
N LEU A 215 -1.99 10.20 5.58
CA LEU A 215 -3.17 10.12 6.45
C LEU A 215 -3.96 11.44 6.46
N LYS A 216 -3.27 12.59 6.55
CA LYS A 216 -3.92 13.91 6.52
C LYS A 216 -4.68 14.15 5.22
N LYS A 217 -4.07 13.88 4.06
CA LYS A 217 -4.70 14.08 2.74
C LYS A 217 -5.87 13.15 2.51
N ASN A 218 -5.84 11.92 3.06
CA ASN A 218 -6.96 10.98 3.03
C ASN A 218 -8.02 11.25 4.12
N GLY A 219 -7.93 12.37 4.83
CA GLY A 219 -9.01 12.89 5.67
C GLY A 219 -8.90 12.51 7.14
N TRP A 220 -7.69 12.25 7.66
CA TRP A 220 -7.47 12.06 9.09
C TRP A 220 -8.06 13.21 9.91
N ALA A 221 -8.98 12.88 10.81
CA ALA A 221 -9.61 13.82 11.72
C ALA A 221 -8.77 13.97 13.00
N LYS A 222 -8.11 15.14 13.14
CA LYS A 222 -7.30 15.45 14.32
C LYS A 222 -8.14 15.36 15.60
N GLY A 223 -7.61 14.68 16.62
CA GLY A 223 -8.27 14.51 17.91
C GLY A 223 -9.31 13.39 17.97
N GLU A 224 -9.70 12.82 16.83
CA GLU A 224 -10.58 11.65 16.81
C GLU A 224 -9.78 10.34 16.95
N LYS A 225 -10.40 9.35 17.58
CA LYS A 225 -9.86 7.98 17.64
C LYS A 225 -10.16 7.25 16.33
N TRP A 226 -9.38 6.22 16.02
CA TRP A 226 -9.69 5.31 14.92
C TRP A 226 -10.77 4.29 15.29
N GLY A 227 -10.86 3.89 16.58
CA GLY A 227 -11.83 2.90 17.04
C GLY A 227 -11.66 2.54 18.50
N ARG A 228 -12.42 1.55 18.91
CA ARG A 228 -12.33 0.88 20.22
C ARG A 228 -12.88 -0.52 20.14
N GLU A 229 -12.37 -1.41 20.96
CA GLU A 229 -12.99 -2.70 21.19
C GLU A 229 -14.35 -2.52 21.88
N ALA A 230 -15.32 -3.35 21.50
CA ALA A 230 -16.70 -3.30 21.96
C ALA A 230 -17.15 -4.67 22.44
N SER A 231 -18.14 -4.67 23.35
CA SER A 231 -18.93 -5.83 23.75
C SER A 231 -20.31 -5.72 23.12
N ILE A 232 -20.80 -6.81 22.56
CA ILE A 232 -22.11 -6.90 21.91
C ILE A 232 -23.02 -7.86 22.67
N PRO A 233 -24.35 -7.66 22.68
CA PRO A 233 -25.28 -8.57 23.35
C PRO A 233 -25.33 -9.94 22.69
N LYS A 234 -25.71 -10.98 23.45
CA LYS A 234 -25.77 -12.38 22.92
C LYS A 234 -26.68 -12.51 21.71
N ASN A 235 -27.80 -11.80 21.69
CA ASN A 235 -28.82 -11.86 20.62
C ASN A 235 -28.66 -10.73 19.61
N PHE A 236 -27.43 -10.31 19.34
CA PHE A 236 -27.16 -9.22 18.39
C PHE A 236 -27.41 -9.67 16.95
N ASP A 237 -28.05 -8.80 16.16
CA ASP A 237 -28.23 -9.02 14.74
C ASP A 237 -26.95 -8.68 13.96
N TYR A 238 -26.17 -9.70 13.63
CA TYR A 238 -24.90 -9.55 12.91
C TYR A 238 -25.04 -9.01 11.47
N LYS A 239 -26.26 -8.96 10.91
CA LYS A 239 -26.50 -8.27 9.64
C LYS A 239 -26.25 -6.75 9.75
N GLN A 240 -26.23 -6.22 10.96
CA GLN A 240 -25.91 -4.82 11.23
C GLN A 240 -24.41 -4.53 11.35
N THR A 241 -23.53 -5.52 11.15
CA THR A 241 -22.07 -5.34 11.18
C THR A 241 -21.49 -5.09 9.79
N GLY A 242 -20.34 -4.41 9.73
CA GLY A 242 -19.60 -4.13 8.50
C GLY A 242 -19.32 -2.65 8.30
N LEU A 243 -18.28 -2.34 7.53
CA LEU A 243 -17.82 -0.97 7.30
C LEU A 243 -18.86 -0.09 6.58
N GLY A 244 -19.68 -0.69 5.73
CA GLY A 244 -20.74 0.03 4.99
C GLY A 244 -21.92 0.48 5.85
N ILE A 245 -22.04 -0.01 7.09
CA ILE A 245 -23.15 0.30 7.99
C ILE A 245 -22.70 1.29 9.05
N LYS A 246 -23.08 2.56 8.88
CA LYS A 246 -22.69 3.66 9.76
C LYS A 246 -23.87 4.15 10.59
N LYS A 247 -23.79 4.02 11.91
CA LYS A 247 -24.76 4.55 12.90
C LYS A 247 -24.06 5.49 13.87
N SER A 248 -24.81 6.34 14.58
CA SER A 248 -24.22 7.10 15.67
C SER A 248 -23.79 6.19 16.83
N VAL A 249 -22.83 6.63 17.64
CA VAL A 249 -22.43 5.92 18.86
C VAL A 249 -23.64 5.73 19.80
N ASN A 250 -24.52 6.73 19.85
CA ASN A 250 -25.77 6.66 20.61
C ASN A 250 -26.71 5.57 20.09
N ASP A 251 -26.82 5.41 18.78
CA ASP A 251 -27.67 4.36 18.20
C ASP A 251 -27.09 2.97 18.40
N TRP A 252 -25.76 2.82 18.34
CA TRP A 252 -25.10 1.58 18.76
C TRP A 252 -25.35 1.24 20.22
N ALA A 253 -25.33 2.25 21.13
CA ALA A 253 -25.64 2.06 22.54
C ALA A 253 -27.08 1.59 22.75
N LYS A 254 -28.06 2.12 22.00
CA LYS A 254 -29.48 1.66 22.04
C LYS A 254 -29.61 0.20 21.59
N LEU A 255 -28.74 -0.27 20.68
CA LEU A 255 -28.69 -1.68 20.27
C LEU A 255 -27.95 -2.59 21.26
N GLY A 256 -27.57 -2.07 22.44
CA GLY A 256 -26.91 -2.82 23.49
C GLY A 256 -25.39 -2.97 23.31
N VAL A 257 -24.78 -2.24 22.39
CA VAL A 257 -23.31 -2.23 22.25
C VAL A 257 -22.70 -1.45 23.41
N LEU A 258 -21.68 -2.05 24.04
CA LEU A 258 -20.96 -1.51 25.19
C LEU A 258 -19.45 -1.40 24.86
N ARG A 259 -18.69 -0.77 25.75
CA ARG A 259 -17.21 -0.87 25.74
C ARG A 259 -16.78 -2.30 26.08
N ALA A 260 -15.55 -2.69 25.73
CA ALA A 260 -15.00 -4.01 26.05
C ALA A 260 -15.12 -4.37 27.55
N ASN A 261 -14.95 -3.39 28.44
CA ASN A 261 -15.12 -3.55 29.88
C ASN A 261 -16.60 -3.52 30.35
N ARG A 262 -17.55 -3.64 29.41
CA ARG A 262 -19.01 -3.60 29.63
C ARG A 262 -19.58 -2.29 30.18
N ASN A 263 -18.78 -1.23 30.23
CA ASN A 263 -19.29 0.10 30.55
C ASN A 263 -20.07 0.68 29.37
N ARG A 264 -20.95 1.63 29.61
CA ARG A 264 -21.72 2.33 28.57
C ARG A 264 -20.78 3.04 27.56
N LEU A 265 -21.18 3.07 26.32
CA LEU A 265 -20.55 3.93 25.33
C LEU A 265 -20.73 5.41 25.74
N PRO A 266 -19.80 6.31 25.32
CA PRO A 266 -19.98 7.74 25.56
C PRO A 266 -21.21 8.25 24.79
N ASN A 267 -21.87 9.27 25.32
CA ASN A 267 -22.90 9.98 24.57
C ASN A 267 -22.25 10.74 23.41
N SER A 268 -22.55 10.33 22.19
CA SER A 268 -21.94 10.93 21.00
C SER A 268 -22.75 10.61 19.73
N ASN A 269 -22.92 11.62 18.90
CA ASN A 269 -23.50 11.49 17.57
C ASN A 269 -22.47 11.14 16.48
N MET A 270 -21.19 10.95 16.88
CA MET A 270 -20.13 10.49 15.97
C MET A 270 -20.56 9.21 15.25
N LYS A 271 -20.38 9.16 13.94
CA LYS A 271 -20.68 7.98 13.14
C LYS A 271 -19.61 6.91 13.36
N ALA A 272 -20.05 5.68 13.48
CA ALA A 272 -19.20 4.50 13.65
C ALA A 272 -19.78 3.32 12.90
N SER A 273 -18.90 2.40 12.49
CA SER A 273 -19.28 1.07 12.03
C SER A 273 -18.89 0.04 13.08
N LEU A 274 -19.70 -1.02 13.20
CA LEU A 274 -19.37 -2.16 14.07
C LEU A 274 -18.79 -3.29 13.19
N ILE A 275 -17.56 -3.69 13.47
CA ILE A 275 -16.88 -4.78 12.73
C ILE A 275 -16.60 -5.96 13.67
N VAL A 276 -16.68 -7.16 13.11
CA VAL A 276 -16.48 -8.44 13.80
C VAL A 276 -15.58 -9.35 12.96
N PRO A 277 -14.24 -9.17 12.99
CA PRO A 277 -13.30 -9.83 12.07
C PRO A 277 -13.36 -11.36 12.09
N MET A 278 -13.88 -11.96 13.17
CA MET A 278 -14.06 -13.40 13.30
C MET A 278 -15.55 -13.79 13.51
N GLY A 279 -16.47 -12.94 13.09
CA GLY A 279 -17.90 -13.15 13.30
C GLY A 279 -18.26 -13.20 14.78
N HIS A 280 -19.26 -14.01 15.14
CA HIS A 280 -19.82 -14.10 16.50
C HIS A 280 -18.86 -14.74 17.54
N ARG A 281 -17.77 -15.35 17.12
CA ARG A 281 -16.79 -16.02 17.99
C ARG A 281 -15.56 -15.17 18.28
N GLY A 282 -15.49 -13.96 17.75
CA GLY A 282 -14.32 -13.10 17.86
C GLY A 282 -14.60 -11.77 18.55
N PRO A 283 -13.58 -10.91 18.58
CA PRO A 283 -13.72 -9.56 19.10
C PRO A 283 -14.61 -8.71 18.19
N ALA A 284 -15.26 -7.72 18.80
CA ALA A 284 -16.00 -6.69 18.09
C ALA A 284 -15.31 -5.34 18.27
N PHE A 285 -15.32 -4.52 17.22
CA PHE A 285 -14.75 -3.18 17.27
C PHE A 285 -15.73 -2.15 16.74
N LEU A 286 -15.90 -1.07 17.48
CA LEU A 286 -16.59 0.11 17.01
C LEU A 286 -15.53 1.04 16.39
N VAL A 287 -15.57 1.19 15.08
CA VAL A 287 -14.56 1.93 14.30
C VAL A 287 -15.12 3.22 13.76
N TYR A 288 -14.28 4.26 13.70
CA TYR A 288 -14.63 5.62 13.35
C TYR A 288 -13.99 6.04 12.02
N ARG A 289 -14.20 7.28 11.60
CA ARG A 289 -13.65 7.84 10.36
C ARG A 289 -12.15 7.59 10.18
N ASN A 290 -11.36 7.76 11.23
CA ASN A 290 -9.90 7.54 11.14
C ASN A 290 -9.53 6.07 10.85
N PHE A 291 -10.41 5.11 11.11
CA PHE A 291 -10.22 3.74 10.68
C PHE A 291 -10.37 3.59 9.16
N ASP A 292 -11.35 4.27 8.56
CA ASP A 292 -11.49 4.27 7.10
C ASP A 292 -10.18 4.80 6.47
N VAL A 293 -9.61 5.88 7.01
CA VAL A 293 -8.32 6.45 6.55
C VAL A 293 -7.14 5.49 6.72
N ILE A 294 -7.12 4.70 7.81
CA ILE A 294 -6.11 3.65 8.00
C ILE A 294 -6.26 2.55 6.93
N MET A 295 -7.48 2.23 6.51
CA MET A 295 -7.74 1.22 5.49
C MET A 295 -7.39 1.67 4.07
N ASP A 296 -7.18 2.97 3.84
CA ASP A 296 -6.73 3.53 2.56
C ASP A 296 -5.20 3.37 2.35
N TRP A 297 -4.47 3.01 3.41
CA TRP A 297 -3.03 2.74 3.35
C TRP A 297 -2.77 1.38 2.68
#